data_ce2156ff5851eb75cc19e9b5714159bf
#
_entry.id   ce2156ff5851eb75cc19e9b5714159bf
#
_cell.length_a   1.000
_cell.length_b   1.000
_cell.length_c   1.000
_cell.angle_alpha   90.00
_cell.angle_beta   90.00
_cell.angle_gamma   90.00
#
_symmetry.space_group_name_H-M   'P 1'
#
loop_
_entity.id
_entity.type
_entity.pdbx_description
1 polymer ?
#
loop_
_entity_poly.entity_id
_entity_poly.type
_entity_poly.pdbx_seq_one_letter_code
_entity_poly.pdbx_strand_id
1 'polypeptide(L)'
;FSIYGFAMLPDVLKKMRKVRKKRGLSAQREKKAALSDFAKTKRGFRCAVGFFLVFCTAFALLATPNRYLMSYKKEELPQYKFAEKIKQSGVEDPTLLNYGFLDGGFYTASGILPNCKFFCTLNIPLTEMNREQREAVRMGKVDFVVTRDKTLSTYNYRLISKEKFYLEGKVRVYYLYELIP
;
A
#
# COMPACT_ATOMS: atom_id res chain seq x y z
N PHE A 1 -33.68 60.18 41.88
CA PHE A 1 -33.20 58.79 42.05
C PHE A 1 -33.40 58.44 43.53
N SER A 2 -34.35 57.55 43.82
CA SER A 2 -34.84 57.21 45.15
C SER A 2 -33.78 56.39 45.91
N ILE A 3 -33.48 56.82 47.15
CA ILE A 3 -32.60 56.17 48.12
C ILE A 3 -32.98 54.68 48.34
N TYR A 4 -34.25 54.34 48.12
CA TYR A 4 -34.74 52.95 48.18
C TYR A 4 -34.15 51.98 47.10
N GLY A 5 -33.68 52.48 45.94
CA GLY A 5 -33.04 51.65 44.90
C GLY A 5 -31.71 51.11 45.36
N PHE A 6 -30.97 51.83 46.17
CA PHE A 6 -29.66 51.39 46.65
C PHE A 6 -29.73 50.34 47.77
N ALA A 7 -30.77 50.39 48.58
CA ALA A 7 -31.01 49.45 49.68
C ALA A 7 -31.34 48.02 49.18
N MET A 8 -31.96 47.90 48.02
CA MET A 8 -32.32 46.60 47.43
C MET A 8 -31.20 45.94 46.61
N LEU A 9 -30.14 46.66 46.25
CA LEU A 9 -29.04 46.16 45.41
C LEU A 9 -28.34 44.93 46.02
N PRO A 10 -28.07 44.88 47.37
CA PRO A 10 -27.39 43.70 47.94
C PRO A 10 -28.23 42.40 47.83
N ASP A 11 -29.56 42.54 47.98
CA ASP A 11 -30.46 41.37 47.94
C ASP A 11 -30.65 40.84 46.48
N VAL A 12 -30.71 41.74 45.53
CA VAL A 12 -30.72 41.38 44.11
C VAL A 12 -29.40 40.64 43.70
N LEU A 13 -28.26 41.17 44.15
CA LEU A 13 -26.98 40.60 43.96
C LEU A 13 -26.84 39.22 44.64
N LYS A 14 -27.32 39.06 45.86
CA LYS A 14 -27.41 37.76 46.58
C LYS A 14 -28.29 36.76 45.83
N LYS A 15 -29.43 37.21 45.31
CA LYS A 15 -30.35 36.37 44.51
C LYS A 15 -29.74 35.93 43.21
N MET A 16 -29.06 36.84 42.51
CA MET A 16 -28.31 36.51 41.27
C MET A 16 -27.15 35.55 41.53
N ARG A 17 -26.38 35.73 42.60
CA ARG A 17 -25.30 34.80 42.99
C ARG A 17 -25.84 33.39 43.31
N LYS A 18 -26.99 33.30 44.02
CA LYS A 18 -27.67 32.02 44.32
C LYS A 18 -28.13 31.29 43.02
N VAL A 19 -28.71 32.05 42.08
CA VAL A 19 -29.15 31.50 40.79
C VAL A 19 -27.96 31.03 39.96
N ARG A 20 -26.89 31.84 39.91
CA ARG A 20 -25.65 31.48 39.18
C ARG A 20 -24.96 30.25 39.79
N LYS A 21 -24.95 30.13 41.14
CA LYS A 21 -24.42 28.96 41.84
C LYS A 21 -25.27 27.71 41.63
N LYS A 22 -26.62 27.83 41.59
CA LYS A 22 -27.51 26.70 41.25
C LYS A 22 -27.34 26.23 39.80
N ARG A 23 -27.23 27.15 38.83
CA ARG A 23 -26.96 26.82 37.41
C ARG A 23 -25.57 26.16 37.22
N GLY A 24 -24.55 26.63 37.93
CA GLY A 24 -23.24 26.01 37.93
C GLY A 24 -23.23 24.58 38.49
N LEU A 25 -23.99 24.35 39.56
CA LEU A 25 -24.12 23.03 40.21
C LEU A 25 -24.92 22.03 39.34
N SER A 26 -25.98 22.48 38.63
CA SER A 26 -26.73 21.62 37.71
C SER A 26 -25.88 21.23 36.50
N ALA A 27 -25.21 22.20 35.88
CA ALA A 27 -24.30 21.93 34.78
C ALA A 27 -23.13 21.00 35.16
N GLN A 28 -22.64 21.12 36.41
CA GLN A 28 -21.57 20.24 36.89
C GLN A 28 -22.09 18.83 37.23
N ARG A 29 -23.36 18.70 37.68
CA ARG A 29 -24.03 17.41 37.87
C ARG A 29 -24.28 16.71 36.50
N GLU A 30 -24.77 17.44 35.51
CA GLU A 30 -24.99 16.91 34.16
C GLU A 30 -23.67 16.45 33.52
N LYS A 31 -22.59 17.23 33.63
CA LYS A 31 -21.26 16.82 33.16
C LYS A 31 -20.74 15.59 33.90
N LYS A 32 -20.96 15.49 35.22
CA LYS A 32 -20.56 14.28 35.97
C LYS A 32 -21.41 13.06 35.59
N ALA A 33 -22.72 13.24 35.38
CA ALA A 33 -23.59 12.16 34.91
C ALA A 33 -23.18 11.67 33.51
N ALA A 34 -22.97 12.61 32.58
CA ALA A 34 -22.48 12.26 31.22
C ALA A 34 -21.11 11.56 31.23
N LEU A 35 -20.18 12.01 32.10
CA LEU A 35 -18.88 11.36 32.28
C LEU A 35 -19.01 9.97 32.93
N SER A 36 -19.95 9.78 33.87
CA SER A 36 -20.18 8.48 34.51
C SER A 36 -20.82 7.49 33.53
N ASP A 37 -21.74 7.95 32.67
CA ASP A 37 -22.35 7.11 31.63
C ASP A 37 -21.36 6.79 30.53
N PHE A 38 -20.48 7.73 30.17
CA PHE A 38 -19.36 7.44 29.25
C PHE A 38 -18.35 6.46 29.85
N ALA A 39 -18.11 6.54 31.18
CA ALA A 39 -17.23 5.59 31.86
C ALA A 39 -17.86 4.20 32.01
N LYS A 40 -19.16 4.08 32.19
CA LYS A 40 -19.92 2.81 32.16
C LYS A 40 -19.93 2.18 30.77
N THR A 41 -19.90 3.00 29.71
CA THR A 41 -19.84 2.53 28.29
C THR A 41 -18.44 2.20 27.82
N LYS A 42 -17.37 2.37 28.62
CA LYS A 42 -15.98 2.03 28.19
C LYS A 42 -15.86 0.58 27.66
N ARG A 43 -16.57 -0.35 28.27
CA ARG A 43 -16.57 -1.75 27.82
C ARG A 43 -17.33 -1.92 26.50
N GLY A 44 -18.50 -1.28 26.40
CA GLY A 44 -19.29 -1.26 25.16
C GLY A 44 -18.56 -0.55 24.02
N PHE A 45 -17.88 0.56 24.32
CA PHE A 45 -17.06 1.27 23.35
C PHE A 45 -15.89 0.42 22.83
N ARG A 46 -15.17 -0.28 23.72
CA ARG A 46 -14.10 -1.20 23.32
C ARG A 46 -14.60 -2.33 22.44
N CYS A 47 -15.75 -2.89 22.77
CA CYS A 47 -16.39 -3.93 21.95
C CYS A 47 -16.83 -3.37 20.59
N ALA A 48 -17.39 -2.17 20.54
CA ALA A 48 -17.79 -1.51 19.30
C ALA A 48 -16.58 -1.20 18.39
N VAL A 49 -15.48 -0.70 18.97
CA VAL A 49 -14.23 -0.46 18.23
C VAL A 49 -13.65 -1.78 17.72
N GLY A 50 -13.63 -2.83 18.55
CA GLY A 50 -13.17 -4.16 18.13
C GLY A 50 -14.01 -4.71 16.97
N PHE A 51 -15.34 -4.62 17.07
CA PHE A 51 -16.23 -5.03 15.99
C PHE A 51 -16.01 -4.22 14.72
N PHE A 52 -15.86 -2.89 14.85
CA PHE A 52 -15.60 -2.02 13.70
C PHE A 52 -14.28 -2.35 13.01
N LEU A 53 -13.21 -2.61 13.77
CA LEU A 53 -11.92 -3.02 13.21
C LEU A 53 -12.02 -4.36 12.46
N VAL A 54 -12.67 -5.36 13.05
CA VAL A 54 -12.91 -6.65 12.40
C VAL A 54 -13.75 -6.46 11.12
N PHE A 55 -14.81 -5.66 11.20
CA PHE A 55 -15.66 -5.37 10.05
C PHE A 55 -14.88 -4.66 8.94
N CYS A 56 -14.10 -3.62 9.25
CA CYS A 56 -13.29 -2.91 8.27
C CYS A 56 -12.25 -3.82 7.63
N THR A 57 -11.61 -4.67 8.43
CA THR A 57 -10.63 -5.65 7.90
C THR A 57 -11.30 -6.67 6.99
N ALA A 58 -12.42 -7.24 7.40
CA ALA A 58 -13.19 -8.18 6.58
C ALA A 58 -13.69 -7.51 5.29
N PHE A 59 -14.23 -6.28 5.40
CA PHE A 59 -14.68 -5.51 4.25
C PHE A 59 -13.51 -5.21 3.29
N ALA A 60 -12.35 -4.78 3.78
CA ALA A 60 -11.18 -4.53 2.97
C ALA A 60 -10.72 -5.79 2.21
N LEU A 61 -10.70 -6.95 2.89
CA LEU A 61 -10.34 -8.23 2.27
C LEU A 61 -11.37 -8.69 1.23
N LEU A 62 -12.66 -8.44 1.45
CA LEU A 62 -13.72 -8.85 0.55
C LEU A 62 -13.90 -7.90 -0.64
N ALA A 63 -13.74 -6.59 -0.41
CA ALA A 63 -13.95 -5.55 -1.42
C ALA A 63 -12.70 -5.22 -2.25
N THR A 64 -11.51 -5.73 -1.86
CA THR A 64 -10.29 -5.46 -2.61
C THR A 64 -10.36 -6.05 -4.03
N PRO A 65 -10.11 -5.25 -5.07
CA PRO A 65 -10.04 -5.74 -6.44
C PRO A 65 -8.89 -6.73 -6.66
N ASN A 66 -7.90 -6.73 -5.78
CA ASN A 66 -6.74 -7.61 -5.84
C ASN A 66 -6.92 -8.93 -5.08
N ARG A 67 -8.14 -9.23 -4.61
CA ARG A 67 -8.44 -10.46 -3.86
C ARG A 67 -7.99 -11.74 -4.58
N TYR A 68 -8.12 -11.75 -5.91
CA TYR A 68 -7.69 -12.89 -6.71
C TYR A 68 -6.18 -13.16 -6.62
N LEU A 69 -5.36 -12.11 -6.38
CA LEU A 69 -3.90 -12.26 -6.20
C LEU A 69 -3.56 -12.99 -4.90
N MET A 70 -4.42 -12.89 -3.87
CA MET A 70 -4.20 -13.54 -2.58
C MET A 70 -4.42 -15.05 -2.63
N SER A 71 -5.07 -15.56 -3.67
CA SER A 71 -5.30 -16.99 -3.88
C SER A 71 -4.15 -17.73 -4.57
N TYR A 72 -3.22 -16.99 -5.19
CA TYR A 72 -2.06 -17.59 -5.85
C TYR A 72 -1.00 -18.01 -4.84
N LYS A 73 -0.44 -19.20 -5.03
CA LYS A 73 0.77 -19.63 -4.33
C LYS A 73 1.99 -18.99 -4.98
N LYS A 74 3.04 -18.79 -4.20
CA LYS A 74 4.30 -18.18 -4.69
C LYS A 74 4.84 -18.91 -5.91
N GLU A 75 4.79 -20.24 -5.88
CA GLU A 75 5.30 -21.13 -6.94
C GLU A 75 4.51 -21.01 -8.25
N GLU A 76 3.29 -20.49 -8.20
CA GLU A 76 2.43 -20.28 -9.38
C GLU A 76 2.75 -18.96 -10.09
N LEU A 77 3.39 -18.03 -9.39
CA LEU A 77 3.68 -16.70 -9.91
C LEU A 77 4.88 -16.72 -10.88
N PRO A 78 4.77 -16.05 -12.03
CA PRO A 78 5.86 -15.95 -13.02
C PRO A 78 7.18 -15.49 -12.43
N GLN A 79 7.12 -14.57 -11.44
CA GLN A 79 8.30 -14.01 -10.78
C GLN A 79 9.14 -15.09 -10.10
N TYR A 80 8.49 -15.95 -9.33
CA TYR A 80 9.19 -17.02 -8.61
C TYR A 80 9.65 -18.14 -9.53
N LYS A 81 8.87 -18.49 -10.56
CA LYS A 81 9.28 -19.45 -11.58
C LYS A 81 10.52 -18.97 -12.34
N PHE A 82 10.57 -17.67 -12.69
CA PHE A 82 11.74 -17.11 -13.36
C PHE A 82 12.94 -17.03 -12.42
N ALA A 83 12.72 -16.64 -11.15
CA ALA A 83 13.77 -16.65 -10.14
C ALA A 83 14.41 -18.05 -9.98
N GLU A 84 13.59 -19.10 -10.00
CA GLU A 84 14.08 -20.47 -9.96
C GLU A 84 14.87 -20.85 -11.19
N LYS A 85 14.42 -20.45 -12.40
CA LYS A 85 15.16 -20.67 -13.66
C LYS A 85 16.51 -19.94 -13.68
N ILE A 86 16.54 -18.70 -13.22
CA ILE A 86 17.78 -17.93 -13.09
C ILE A 86 18.74 -18.64 -12.12
N LYS A 87 18.24 -19.11 -10.97
CA LYS A 87 19.07 -19.87 -10.02
C LYS A 87 19.60 -21.18 -10.60
N GLN A 88 18.81 -21.87 -11.42
CA GLN A 88 19.20 -23.13 -12.08
C GLN A 88 20.21 -22.94 -13.20
N SER A 89 20.38 -21.73 -13.75
CA SER A 89 21.38 -21.46 -14.82
C SER A 89 22.82 -21.57 -14.34
N GLY A 90 23.06 -21.40 -13.03
CA GLY A 90 24.40 -21.47 -12.43
C GLY A 90 25.25 -20.23 -12.68
N VAL A 91 24.70 -19.14 -13.21
CA VAL A 91 25.42 -17.87 -13.38
C VAL A 91 25.72 -17.28 -12.01
N GLU A 92 26.98 -17.00 -11.74
CA GLU A 92 27.41 -16.31 -10.53
C GLU A 92 27.06 -14.82 -10.64
N ASP A 93 26.50 -14.24 -9.56
CA ASP A 93 26.07 -12.83 -9.49
C ASP A 93 25.22 -12.38 -10.69
N PRO A 94 24.10 -13.08 -10.99
CA PRO A 94 23.33 -12.83 -12.20
C PRO A 94 22.76 -11.41 -12.23
N THR A 95 22.77 -10.81 -13.38
CA THR A 95 22.17 -9.48 -13.63
C THR A 95 20.83 -9.61 -14.34
N LEU A 96 19.87 -8.75 -13.99
CA LEU A 96 18.50 -8.81 -14.50
C LEU A 96 18.03 -7.45 -15.00
N LEU A 97 17.26 -7.43 -16.09
CA LEU A 97 16.58 -6.25 -16.60
C LEU A 97 15.08 -6.52 -16.87
N ASN A 98 14.20 -5.71 -16.31
CA ASN A 98 12.79 -5.66 -16.70
C ASN A 98 12.62 -4.74 -17.90
N TYR A 99 12.64 -5.31 -19.10
CA TYR A 99 12.68 -4.56 -20.36
C TYR A 99 11.29 -4.22 -20.89
N GLY A 100 11.01 -2.90 -21.00
CA GLY A 100 9.80 -2.39 -21.66
C GLY A 100 8.53 -2.45 -20.81
N PHE A 101 8.61 -2.68 -19.49
CA PHE A 101 7.46 -2.64 -18.60
C PHE A 101 7.83 -2.20 -17.18
N LEU A 102 6.82 -1.79 -16.39
CA LEU A 102 6.96 -1.45 -14.98
C LEU A 102 7.48 -2.65 -14.17
N ASP A 103 8.13 -2.38 -13.05
CA ASP A 103 8.56 -3.46 -12.16
C ASP A 103 7.37 -4.34 -11.75
N GLY A 104 7.47 -5.62 -12.08
CA GLY A 104 6.48 -6.63 -11.78
C GLY A 104 6.88 -7.52 -10.60
N GLY A 105 7.85 -7.10 -9.75
CA GLY A 105 8.32 -7.86 -8.60
C GLY A 105 9.34 -8.97 -8.94
N PHE A 106 9.91 -8.96 -10.13
CA PHE A 106 10.91 -9.96 -10.55
C PHE A 106 12.23 -9.82 -9.79
N TYR A 107 12.66 -8.61 -9.50
CA TYR A 107 13.82 -8.34 -8.64
C TYR A 107 13.63 -8.84 -7.22
N THR A 108 12.47 -8.56 -6.63
CA THR A 108 12.13 -9.01 -5.28
C THR A 108 12.09 -10.54 -5.19
N ALA A 109 11.53 -11.21 -6.21
CA ALA A 109 11.41 -12.66 -6.22
C ALA A 109 12.75 -13.37 -6.43
N SER A 110 13.63 -12.80 -7.27
CA SER A 110 14.96 -13.36 -7.55
C SER A 110 16.02 -13.00 -6.51
N GLY A 111 15.81 -11.94 -5.75
CA GLY A 111 16.83 -11.41 -4.83
C GLY A 111 17.97 -10.67 -5.53
N ILE A 112 17.85 -10.44 -6.85
CA ILE A 112 18.85 -9.73 -7.65
C ILE A 112 18.69 -8.23 -7.43
N LEU A 113 19.80 -7.52 -7.23
CA LEU A 113 19.79 -6.07 -7.16
C LEU A 113 19.89 -5.45 -8.57
N PRO A 114 19.13 -4.37 -8.84
CA PRO A 114 19.25 -3.68 -10.12
C PRO A 114 20.68 -3.13 -10.34
N ASN A 115 21.26 -3.39 -11.49
CA ASN A 115 22.57 -2.91 -11.89
C ASN A 115 22.52 -1.83 -12.98
N CYS A 116 21.33 -1.52 -13.49
CA CYS A 116 21.09 -0.51 -14.51
C CYS A 116 20.35 0.69 -13.94
N LYS A 117 20.66 1.90 -14.41
CA LYS A 117 19.96 3.14 -14.02
C LYS A 117 18.45 3.04 -14.25
N PHE A 118 18.04 2.50 -15.38
CA PHE A 118 16.64 2.25 -15.73
C PHE A 118 16.37 0.75 -15.76
N PHE A 119 16.30 0.14 -14.60
CA PHE A 119 16.08 -1.30 -14.40
C PHE A 119 14.65 -1.78 -14.74
N CYS A 120 13.71 -0.84 -14.90
CA CYS A 120 12.35 -1.07 -15.39
C CYS A 120 11.85 0.19 -16.10
N THR A 121 10.71 0.08 -16.78
CA THR A 121 10.03 1.26 -17.34
C THR A 121 9.36 2.03 -16.20
N LEU A 122 9.47 3.36 -16.22
CA LEU A 122 8.78 4.25 -15.29
C LEU A 122 7.42 4.66 -15.85
N ASN A 123 6.53 5.16 -14.98
CA ASN A 123 5.24 5.71 -15.39
C ASN A 123 5.37 6.98 -16.27
N ILE A 124 6.51 7.66 -16.17
CA ILE A 124 6.83 8.83 -16.99
C ILE A 124 7.66 8.37 -18.17
N PRO A 125 7.20 8.55 -19.43
CA PRO A 125 7.95 8.14 -20.60
C PRO A 125 9.19 9.04 -20.78
N LEU A 126 10.37 8.48 -20.57
CA LEU A 126 11.64 9.13 -20.81
C LEU A 126 12.32 8.51 -22.03
N THR A 127 12.69 9.31 -23.02
CA THR A 127 13.38 8.86 -24.23
C THR A 127 14.73 8.22 -23.87
N GLU A 128 15.45 8.80 -22.90
CA GLU A 128 16.71 8.27 -22.38
C GLU A 128 16.56 6.86 -21.81
N MET A 129 15.49 6.61 -21.04
CA MET A 129 15.21 5.29 -20.46
C MET A 129 15.09 4.21 -21.51
N ASN A 130 14.29 4.44 -22.56
CA ASN A 130 14.10 3.48 -23.63
C ASN A 130 15.40 3.24 -24.42
N ARG A 131 16.21 4.30 -24.60
CA ARG A 131 17.52 4.19 -25.25
C ARG A 131 18.48 3.35 -24.42
N GLU A 132 18.64 3.66 -23.13
CA GLU A 132 19.58 2.95 -22.25
C GLU A 132 19.19 1.48 -22.04
N GLN A 133 17.89 1.19 -21.84
CA GLN A 133 17.43 -0.21 -21.77
C GLN A 133 17.74 -0.98 -23.05
N ARG A 134 17.49 -0.37 -24.22
CA ARG A 134 17.80 -0.98 -25.53
C ARG A 134 19.30 -1.22 -25.71
N GLU A 135 20.12 -0.26 -25.30
CA GLU A 135 21.57 -0.39 -25.36
C GLU A 135 22.10 -1.49 -24.43
N ALA A 136 21.56 -1.58 -23.20
CA ALA A 136 21.93 -2.62 -22.26
C ALA A 136 21.66 -4.01 -22.83
N VAL A 137 20.49 -4.20 -23.46
CA VAL A 137 20.16 -5.48 -24.15
C VAL A 137 21.04 -5.70 -25.38
N ARG A 138 21.21 -4.69 -26.24
CA ARG A 138 22.00 -4.83 -27.48
C ARG A 138 23.46 -5.17 -27.21
N MET A 139 24.02 -4.61 -26.13
CA MET A 139 25.43 -4.81 -25.77
C MET A 139 25.66 -6.02 -24.85
N GLY A 140 24.60 -6.78 -24.51
CA GLY A 140 24.74 -7.92 -23.60
C GLY A 140 25.22 -7.53 -22.19
N LYS A 141 24.80 -6.36 -21.68
CA LYS A 141 25.23 -5.87 -20.37
C LYS A 141 24.53 -6.56 -19.20
N VAL A 142 23.51 -7.36 -19.47
CA VAL A 142 22.72 -8.08 -18.49
C VAL A 142 22.56 -9.53 -18.91
N ASP A 143 22.65 -10.44 -17.95
CA ASP A 143 22.58 -11.88 -18.21
C ASP A 143 21.16 -12.32 -18.50
N PHE A 144 20.18 -11.73 -17.81
CA PHE A 144 18.78 -12.08 -17.94
C PHE A 144 17.91 -10.88 -18.26
N VAL A 145 16.97 -11.07 -19.18
CA VAL A 145 15.98 -10.06 -19.56
C VAL A 145 14.59 -10.63 -19.42
N VAL A 146 13.76 -9.97 -18.60
CA VAL A 146 12.33 -10.23 -18.55
C VAL A 146 11.63 -9.19 -19.41
N THR A 147 10.74 -9.64 -20.29
CA THR A 147 9.95 -8.74 -21.15
C THR A 147 8.56 -9.30 -21.42
N ARG A 148 7.68 -8.46 -21.94
CA ARG A 148 6.37 -8.86 -22.48
C ARG A 148 6.41 -9.05 -24.00
N ASP A 149 7.52 -8.69 -24.62
CA ASP A 149 7.70 -8.78 -26.07
C ASP A 149 8.46 -10.06 -26.45
N LYS A 150 7.93 -10.76 -27.45
CA LYS A 150 8.54 -11.98 -27.99
C LYS A 150 9.74 -11.70 -28.90
N THR A 151 10.01 -10.43 -29.24
CA THR A 151 10.97 -10.08 -30.33
C THR A 151 12.44 -9.96 -29.88
N LEU A 152 12.76 -10.29 -28.65
CA LEU A 152 14.14 -10.20 -28.13
C LEU A 152 15.11 -11.20 -28.81
N SER A 153 14.58 -12.17 -29.54
CA SER A 153 15.39 -13.17 -30.29
C SER A 153 16.28 -12.60 -31.42
N THR A 154 16.19 -11.29 -31.71
CA THR A 154 17.08 -10.60 -32.64
C THR A 154 18.41 -10.18 -32.01
N TYR A 155 18.56 -10.32 -30.72
CA TYR A 155 19.79 -10.06 -29.97
C TYR A 155 20.42 -11.40 -29.53
N ASN A 156 21.62 -11.37 -28.99
CA ASN A 156 22.31 -12.57 -28.48
C ASN A 156 21.64 -13.14 -27.21
N TYR A 157 20.31 -13.31 -27.24
CA TYR A 157 19.52 -13.84 -26.13
C TYR A 157 18.70 -15.04 -26.59
N ARG A 158 18.68 -16.09 -25.79
CA ARG A 158 17.81 -17.25 -26.00
C ARG A 158 16.61 -17.19 -25.01
N LEU A 159 15.44 -17.56 -25.49
CA LEU A 159 14.26 -17.73 -24.65
C LEU A 159 14.42 -18.99 -23.79
N ILE A 160 14.42 -18.84 -22.47
CA ILE A 160 14.51 -19.96 -21.52
C ILE A 160 13.20 -20.28 -20.82
N SER A 161 12.30 -19.29 -20.68
CA SER A 161 10.98 -19.54 -20.09
C SER A 161 9.92 -18.58 -20.60
N LYS A 162 8.67 -19.06 -20.57
CA LYS A 162 7.48 -18.28 -20.93
C LYS A 162 6.37 -18.60 -19.97
N GLU A 163 5.85 -17.58 -19.27
CA GLU A 163 4.79 -17.74 -18.31
C GLU A 163 3.59 -16.82 -18.63
N LYS A 164 2.40 -17.33 -18.37
CA LYS A 164 1.15 -16.58 -18.47
C LYS A 164 0.65 -16.26 -17.08
N PHE A 165 0.16 -15.04 -16.90
CA PHE A 165 -0.41 -14.61 -15.64
C PHE A 165 -1.65 -13.76 -15.87
N TYR A 166 -2.68 -13.99 -15.08
CA TYR A 166 -3.91 -13.20 -15.13
C TYR A 166 -3.78 -11.99 -14.19
N LEU A 167 -3.74 -10.79 -14.77
CA LEU A 167 -3.59 -9.54 -14.03
C LEU A 167 -4.59 -8.51 -14.58
N GLU A 168 -5.34 -7.86 -13.67
CA GLU A 168 -6.29 -6.79 -14.00
C GLU A 168 -7.29 -7.16 -15.12
N GLY A 169 -7.86 -8.36 -15.05
CA GLY A 169 -8.82 -8.82 -16.06
C GLY A 169 -8.20 -9.24 -17.40
N LYS A 170 -6.86 -9.24 -17.54
CA LYS A 170 -6.16 -9.57 -18.77
C LYS A 170 -5.09 -10.62 -18.55
N VAL A 171 -4.92 -11.50 -19.55
CA VAL A 171 -3.80 -12.43 -19.58
C VAL A 171 -2.54 -11.66 -20.00
N ARG A 172 -1.57 -11.60 -19.12
CA ARG A 172 -0.23 -11.07 -19.40
C ARG A 172 0.72 -12.24 -19.68
N VAL A 173 1.55 -12.10 -20.67
CA VAL A 173 2.58 -13.09 -20.99
C VAL A 173 3.94 -12.46 -20.68
N TYR A 174 4.76 -13.19 -19.96
CA TYR A 174 6.12 -12.80 -19.65
C TYR A 174 7.07 -13.81 -20.29
N TYR A 175 8.19 -13.31 -20.79
CA TYR A 175 9.25 -14.06 -21.41
C TYR A 175 10.54 -13.81 -20.64
N LEU A 176 11.26 -14.86 -20.30
CA LEU A 176 12.58 -14.78 -19.70
C LEU A 176 13.60 -15.21 -20.74
N TYR A 177 14.54 -14.34 -21.00
CA TYR A 177 15.65 -14.56 -21.93
C TYR A 177 16.96 -14.58 -21.14
N GLU A 178 17.90 -15.38 -21.61
CA GLU A 178 19.25 -15.50 -21.09
C GLU A 178 20.23 -15.11 -22.19
N LEU A 179 21.28 -14.37 -21.85
CA LEU A 179 22.36 -14.00 -22.75
C LEU A 179 23.10 -15.27 -23.24
N ILE A 180 23.32 -15.36 -24.53
CA ILE A 180 24.17 -16.40 -25.13
C ILE A 180 25.61 -15.93 -25.02
N PRO A 181 26.50 -16.67 -24.34
CA PRO A 181 27.93 -16.31 -24.23
C PRO A 181 28.65 -16.23 -25.57
#